data_b31ae2b1f2663f64baffde0ee7cd4eb6
#
_entry.id   b31ae2b1f2663f64baffde0ee7cd4eb6
#
_cell.length_a   1.000
_cell.length_b   1.000
_cell.length_c   1.000
_cell.angle_alpha   90.00
_cell.angle_beta   90.00
_cell.angle_gamma   90.00
#
_symmetry.space_group_name_H-M   'P 1'
#
loop_
_entity.id
_entity.type
_entity.pdbx_description
1 polymer ?
#
loop_
_entity_poly.entity_id
_entity_poly.type
_entity_poly.pdbx_seq_one_letter_code
_entity_poly.pdbx_strand_id
1 'polypeptide(L)'
;MSWACGDRRYARLARCLSSLKGMNTAHIPTAQPAPAIELTGIGKTFNARSTNPVHAVKDTSLTVHPGEIIALLGTNGAGKTTLIDMILGLTTPSSGSVSVMGQSPKQAVYSQKISALMQTGGLLNELTVKDTVEMIAATFPTHLPLKDVIAQADLEPIYKRRVGKCSGGEQQRIRFALAILGDPDILILDEPTAGMDAGARRRFWESMQHQAQQGRTIIFATHYLEEADQFAQRIVLMNKGEIVADGTAEELRNMNASCVVSAEFPNKFPKLTELPELKSTETTDSRLHITTEDSDALARYLLTETDARNLTITSHSLEDTFLALTQSNQEA
;
A
#
# COMPACT_ATOMS: atom_id res chain seq x y z
N MET A 1 34.82 5.23 60.07
CA MET A 1 33.99 6.44 60.07
C MET A 1 32.77 6.17 59.24
N SER A 2 31.64 6.00 59.89
CA SER A 2 30.32 5.67 59.34
C SER A 2 29.67 6.92 58.77
N TRP A 3 29.04 6.78 57.59
CA TRP A 3 28.05 7.72 57.17
C TRP A 3 26.78 6.93 56.85
N ALA A 4 25.86 6.89 57.80
CA ALA A 4 24.48 6.55 57.59
C ALA A 4 23.71 7.84 57.31
N CYS A 5 23.19 7.98 56.07
CA CYS A 5 22.24 9.03 55.72
C CYS A 5 20.95 8.36 55.22
N GLY A 6 20.02 8.19 56.15
CA GLY A 6 18.68 7.63 55.86
C GLY A 6 17.82 8.67 55.14
N ASP A 7 17.54 8.44 53.87
CA ASP A 7 16.68 9.31 53.09
C ASP A 7 15.19 9.05 53.37
N ARG A 8 14.60 9.90 54.27
CA ARG A 8 13.18 9.84 54.67
C ARG A 8 12.19 10.10 53.52
N ARG A 9 12.66 10.36 52.33
CA ARG A 9 11.81 10.60 51.14
C ARG A 9 11.30 9.30 50.50
N TYR A 10 12.06 8.21 50.58
CA TYR A 10 11.61 6.92 50.04
C TYR A 10 10.55 6.24 50.92
N ALA A 11 10.52 6.49 52.21
CA ALA A 11 9.53 5.92 53.12
C ALA A 11 8.12 6.56 52.98
N ARG A 12 8.02 7.77 52.41
CA ARG A 12 6.74 8.40 52.11
C ARG A 12 6.16 7.92 50.77
N LEU A 13 6.96 7.62 49.78
CA LEU A 13 6.52 7.07 48.49
C LEU A 13 5.99 5.63 48.65
N ALA A 14 6.64 4.81 49.48
CA ALA A 14 6.18 3.44 49.75
C ALA A 14 4.84 3.37 50.47
N ARG A 15 4.48 4.36 51.32
CA ARG A 15 3.17 4.44 52.00
C ARG A 15 2.05 4.98 51.10
N CYS A 16 2.36 5.76 50.07
CA CYS A 16 1.37 6.19 49.08
C CYS A 16 0.97 5.06 48.12
N LEU A 17 1.90 4.14 47.82
CA LEU A 17 1.63 3.01 46.91
C LEU A 17 0.85 1.86 47.58
N SER A 18 0.87 1.74 48.89
CA SER A 18 0.06 0.73 49.61
C SER A 18 -1.41 1.13 49.82
N SER A 19 -1.75 2.41 49.66
CA SER A 19 -3.14 2.92 49.76
C SER A 19 -3.94 2.80 48.46
N LEU A 20 -3.32 2.36 47.33
CA LEU A 20 -3.96 2.21 46.03
C LEU A 20 -4.43 0.77 45.72
N LYS A 21 -4.37 -0.15 46.69
CA LYS A 21 -4.97 -1.48 46.57
C LYS A 21 -6.47 -1.45 46.83
N GLY A 22 -7.23 -0.92 45.90
CA GLY A 22 -8.69 -0.89 45.99
C GLY A 22 -9.39 -0.09 44.90
N MET A 23 -8.66 0.47 44.00
CA MET A 23 -9.30 1.11 42.85
C MET A 23 -9.51 0.08 41.76
N ASN A 24 -10.76 -0.22 41.48
CA ASN A 24 -11.27 -0.93 40.32
C ASN A 24 -10.48 -0.47 39.09
N THR A 25 -9.85 -1.40 38.39
CA THR A 25 -9.28 -1.12 37.06
C THR A 25 -10.43 -0.79 36.12
N ALA A 26 -10.88 0.45 36.16
CA ALA A 26 -11.64 0.99 35.06
C ALA A 26 -10.79 0.76 33.78
N HIS A 27 -11.34 0.01 32.85
CA HIS A 27 -10.78 -0.19 31.53
C HIS A 27 -10.55 1.21 30.93
N ILE A 28 -9.30 1.67 30.98
CA ILE A 28 -8.89 2.86 30.22
C ILE A 28 -8.99 2.38 28.78
N PRO A 29 -9.94 2.89 27.97
CA PRO A 29 -9.94 2.57 26.56
C PRO A 29 -8.57 3.00 26.03
N THR A 30 -7.79 2.06 25.53
CA THR A 30 -6.56 2.36 24.77
C THR A 30 -7.01 3.25 23.63
N ALA A 31 -6.76 4.56 23.75
CA ALA A 31 -7.01 5.50 22.69
C ALA A 31 -6.28 4.94 21.46
N GLN A 32 -7.03 4.60 20.41
CA GLN A 32 -6.41 4.22 19.15
C GLN A 32 -5.47 5.34 18.73
N PRO A 33 -4.25 5.05 18.28
CA PRO A 33 -3.33 6.07 17.83
C PRO A 33 -4.02 6.91 16.75
N ALA A 34 -3.83 8.22 16.81
CA ALA A 34 -4.40 9.13 15.82
C ALA A 34 -3.99 8.66 14.41
N PRO A 35 -4.91 8.72 13.42
CA PRO A 35 -4.62 8.26 12.08
C PRO A 35 -3.45 9.04 11.47
N ALA A 36 -2.62 8.36 10.68
CA ALA A 36 -1.57 8.99 9.90
C ALA A 36 -2.18 9.85 8.77
N ILE A 37 -3.22 9.34 8.10
CA ILE A 37 -4.00 10.06 7.10
C ILE A 37 -5.48 9.79 7.33
N GLU A 38 -6.29 10.82 7.24
CA GLU A 38 -7.74 10.73 7.30
C GLU A 38 -8.35 11.54 6.17
N LEU A 39 -9.10 10.86 5.32
CA LEU A 39 -9.88 11.41 4.23
C LEU A 39 -11.36 11.24 4.56
N THR A 40 -12.13 12.33 4.55
CA THR A 40 -13.56 12.28 4.90
C THR A 40 -14.37 12.90 3.78
N GLY A 41 -15.14 12.07 3.05
CA GLY A 41 -16.06 12.48 2.00
C GLY A 41 -15.42 13.33 0.91
N ILE A 42 -14.14 13.05 0.56
CA ILE A 42 -13.41 13.88 -0.39
C ILE A 42 -13.90 13.65 -1.82
N GLY A 43 -14.08 14.75 -2.52
CA GLY A 43 -14.36 14.75 -3.95
C GLY A 43 -13.46 15.74 -4.68
N LYS A 44 -13.13 15.44 -5.94
CA LYS A 44 -12.40 16.34 -6.82
C LYS A 44 -13.00 16.37 -8.21
N THR A 45 -13.45 17.55 -8.60
CA THR A 45 -13.94 17.82 -9.95
C THR A 45 -13.06 18.88 -10.60
N PHE A 46 -12.46 18.54 -11.72
CA PHE A 46 -11.75 19.48 -12.58
C PHE A 46 -12.71 20.10 -13.58
N ASN A 47 -12.43 21.32 -14.00
CA ASN A 47 -13.24 22.05 -14.97
C ASN A 47 -14.75 22.11 -14.62
N ALA A 48 -15.07 22.28 -13.32
CA ALA A 48 -16.45 22.22 -12.81
C ALA A 48 -17.45 23.18 -13.51
N ARG A 49 -16.94 24.26 -14.15
CA ARG A 49 -17.73 25.25 -14.90
C ARG A 49 -17.75 24.98 -16.40
N SER A 50 -17.08 23.93 -16.88
CA SER A 50 -17.07 23.51 -18.29
C SER A 50 -18.30 22.68 -18.63
N THR A 51 -18.58 22.54 -19.92
CA THR A 51 -19.61 21.60 -20.42
C THR A 51 -19.26 20.14 -20.16
N ASN A 52 -17.98 19.82 -19.92
CA ASN A 52 -17.48 18.49 -19.61
C ASN A 52 -16.67 18.49 -18.30
N PRO A 53 -17.28 18.49 -17.12
CA PRO A 53 -16.57 18.37 -15.85
C PRO A 53 -15.97 16.96 -15.70
N VAL A 54 -14.75 16.89 -15.16
CA VAL A 54 -14.06 15.62 -14.90
C VAL A 54 -14.13 15.33 -13.40
N HIS A 55 -14.91 14.34 -12.99
CA HIS A 55 -15.00 13.86 -11.62
C HIS A 55 -13.85 12.86 -11.37
N ALA A 56 -12.71 13.36 -10.93
CA ALA A 56 -11.51 12.55 -10.73
C ALA A 56 -11.55 11.72 -9.43
N VAL A 57 -12.19 12.25 -8.38
CA VAL A 57 -12.46 11.54 -7.12
C VAL A 57 -13.87 11.88 -6.68
N LYS A 58 -14.61 10.88 -6.17
CA LYS A 58 -16.03 10.98 -5.83
C LYS A 58 -16.26 10.41 -4.43
N ASP A 59 -16.68 11.28 -3.51
CA ASP A 59 -17.12 10.94 -2.14
C ASP A 59 -16.30 9.83 -1.46
N THR A 60 -14.98 9.98 -1.48
CA THR A 60 -14.05 8.97 -1.01
C THR A 60 -13.67 9.23 0.45
N SER A 61 -13.76 8.20 1.28
CA SER A 61 -13.27 8.22 2.67
C SER A 61 -12.24 7.11 2.87
N LEU A 62 -11.14 7.42 3.53
CA LEU A 62 -10.06 6.48 3.81
C LEU A 62 -9.34 6.89 5.10
N THR A 63 -9.11 5.92 5.98
CA THR A 63 -8.29 6.11 7.17
C THR A 63 -7.06 5.22 7.07
N VAL A 64 -5.88 5.82 7.26
CA VAL A 64 -4.58 5.14 7.27
C VAL A 64 -3.98 5.26 8.66
N HIS A 65 -3.55 4.16 9.25
CA HIS A 65 -2.93 4.13 10.56
C HIS A 65 -1.40 4.22 10.47
N PRO A 66 -0.73 4.73 11.53
CA PRO A 66 0.73 4.76 11.56
C PRO A 66 1.36 3.37 11.39
N GLY A 67 2.39 3.28 10.55
CA GLY A 67 3.12 2.03 10.30
C GLY A 67 2.48 1.09 9.28
N GLU A 68 1.32 1.43 8.71
CA GLU A 68 0.72 0.62 7.64
C GLU A 68 1.48 0.72 6.32
N ILE A 69 1.54 -0.38 5.57
CA ILE A 69 1.95 -0.41 4.16
C ILE A 69 0.70 -0.63 3.31
N ILE A 70 0.29 0.40 2.58
CA ILE A 70 -0.93 0.38 1.77
C ILE A 70 -0.58 0.47 0.29
N ALA A 71 -1.15 -0.44 -0.51
CA ALA A 71 -1.19 -0.32 -1.95
C ALA A 71 -2.46 0.41 -2.41
N LEU A 72 -2.29 1.50 -3.14
CA LEU A 72 -3.37 2.15 -3.86
C LEU A 72 -3.40 1.62 -5.28
N LEU A 73 -4.32 0.71 -5.55
CA LEU A 73 -4.41 -0.04 -6.80
C LEU A 73 -5.54 0.51 -7.68
N GLY A 74 -5.39 0.46 -8.99
CA GLY A 74 -6.42 0.88 -9.94
C GLY A 74 -5.86 1.11 -11.34
N THR A 75 -6.74 1.10 -12.33
CA THR A 75 -6.38 1.40 -13.72
C THR A 75 -5.90 2.86 -13.89
N ASN A 76 -5.33 3.15 -15.06
CA ASN A 76 -5.02 4.53 -15.42
C ASN A 76 -6.31 5.35 -15.47
N GLY A 77 -6.29 6.53 -14.86
CA GLY A 77 -7.50 7.37 -14.74
C GLY A 77 -8.44 7.00 -13.60
N ALA A 78 -8.13 6.00 -12.76
CA ALA A 78 -8.94 5.65 -11.58
C ALA A 78 -9.01 6.73 -10.50
N GLY A 79 -8.14 7.76 -10.55
CA GLY A 79 -8.11 8.85 -9.58
C GLY A 79 -6.96 8.79 -8.58
N LYS A 80 -6.08 7.78 -8.64
CA LYS A 80 -4.97 7.56 -7.69
C LYS A 80 -4.06 8.77 -7.52
N THR A 81 -3.51 9.30 -8.62
CA THR A 81 -2.62 10.48 -8.59
C THR A 81 -3.35 11.71 -8.06
N THR A 82 -4.63 11.90 -8.40
CA THR A 82 -5.43 12.99 -7.86
C THR A 82 -5.64 12.86 -6.35
N LEU A 83 -5.85 11.64 -5.85
CA LEU A 83 -5.94 11.35 -4.42
C LEU A 83 -4.62 11.67 -3.72
N ILE A 84 -3.50 11.22 -4.27
CA ILE A 84 -2.14 11.53 -3.79
C ILE A 84 -1.90 13.03 -3.76
N ASP A 85 -2.24 13.75 -4.82
CA ASP A 85 -2.08 15.20 -4.92
C ASP A 85 -2.87 15.94 -3.82
N MET A 86 -4.06 15.45 -3.45
CA MET A 86 -4.84 16.02 -2.35
C MET A 86 -4.19 15.74 -0.98
N ILE A 87 -3.65 14.54 -0.77
CA ILE A 87 -2.94 14.16 0.46
C ILE A 87 -1.65 14.98 0.62
N LEU A 88 -0.96 15.28 -0.47
CA LEU A 88 0.25 16.12 -0.48
C LEU A 88 -0.05 17.64 -0.46
N GLY A 89 -1.33 18.04 -0.56
CA GLY A 89 -1.72 19.44 -0.62
C GLY A 89 -1.33 20.17 -1.91
N LEU A 90 -0.99 19.40 -2.97
CA LEU A 90 -0.71 19.92 -4.32
C LEU A 90 -2.00 20.37 -5.01
N THR A 91 -3.11 19.74 -4.69
CA THR A 91 -4.46 20.19 -5.10
C THR A 91 -5.41 20.17 -3.91
N THR A 92 -6.41 21.07 -3.95
CA THR A 92 -7.44 21.16 -2.90
C THR A 92 -8.65 20.33 -3.30
N PRO A 93 -9.24 19.51 -2.42
CA PRO A 93 -10.49 18.81 -2.70
C PRO A 93 -11.61 19.82 -3.02
N SER A 94 -12.56 19.40 -3.86
CA SER A 94 -13.77 20.16 -4.17
C SER A 94 -14.83 20.02 -3.06
N SER A 95 -14.81 18.91 -2.35
CA SER A 95 -15.65 18.59 -1.18
C SER A 95 -14.89 17.74 -0.19
N GLY A 96 -15.36 17.67 1.05
CA GLY A 96 -14.76 16.89 2.12
C GLY A 96 -13.50 17.50 2.72
N SER A 97 -12.76 16.72 3.49
CA SER A 97 -11.56 17.17 4.19
C SER A 97 -10.45 16.12 4.18
N VAL A 98 -9.21 16.60 4.20
CA VAL A 98 -7.99 15.79 4.28
C VAL A 98 -7.20 16.22 5.51
N SER A 99 -6.85 15.28 6.37
CA SER A 99 -5.97 15.46 7.52
C SER A 99 -4.78 14.52 7.40
N VAL A 100 -3.57 15.02 7.68
CA VAL A 100 -2.32 14.27 7.68
C VAL A 100 -1.64 14.49 9.02
N MET A 101 -1.48 13.43 9.83
CA MET A 101 -0.96 13.53 11.20
C MET A 101 -1.70 14.61 12.03
N GLY A 102 -3.03 14.74 11.86
CA GLY A 102 -3.85 15.76 12.53
C GLY A 102 -3.66 17.19 12.01
N GLN A 103 -2.93 17.40 10.93
CA GLN A 103 -2.63 18.70 10.33
C GLN A 103 -3.23 18.79 8.92
N SER A 104 -3.31 20.02 8.38
CA SER A 104 -3.60 20.19 6.97
C SER A 104 -2.45 19.63 6.11
N PRO A 105 -2.72 19.10 4.89
CA PRO A 105 -1.69 18.56 4.00
C PRO A 105 -0.47 19.46 3.85
N LYS A 106 -0.68 20.75 3.59
CA LYS A 106 0.41 21.71 3.44
C LYS A 106 1.27 21.85 4.70
N GLN A 107 0.63 21.88 5.88
CA GLN A 107 1.37 21.95 7.14
C GLN A 107 2.19 20.68 7.38
N ALA A 108 1.64 19.49 7.07
CA ALA A 108 2.35 18.23 7.19
C ALA A 108 3.59 18.17 6.29
N VAL A 109 3.50 18.70 5.05
CA VAL A 109 4.65 18.84 4.15
C VAL A 109 5.69 19.83 4.72
N TYR A 110 5.27 21.01 5.17
CA TYR A 110 6.19 22.00 5.77
C TYR A 110 6.88 21.49 7.03
N SER A 111 6.19 20.69 7.84
CA SER A 111 6.77 20.08 9.04
C SER A 111 7.53 18.77 8.76
N GLN A 112 7.76 18.43 7.50
CA GLN A 112 8.48 17.24 7.05
C GLN A 112 7.83 15.91 7.48
N LYS A 113 6.55 15.92 7.87
CA LYS A 113 5.83 14.71 8.31
C LYS A 113 5.51 13.76 7.16
N ILE A 114 5.40 14.28 5.94
CA ILE A 114 5.08 13.54 4.74
C ILE A 114 6.01 13.93 3.60
N SER A 115 6.44 12.95 2.85
CA SER A 115 7.23 13.14 1.63
C SER A 115 6.74 12.20 0.53
N ALA A 116 7.10 12.50 -0.71
CA ALA A 116 6.66 11.71 -1.85
C ALA A 116 7.77 11.47 -2.87
N LEU A 117 7.74 10.26 -3.44
CA LEU A 117 8.43 9.90 -4.67
C LEU A 117 7.38 9.91 -5.79
N MET A 118 7.44 10.93 -6.64
CA MET A 118 6.52 11.08 -7.78
C MET A 118 7.05 10.38 -9.02
N GLN A 119 6.15 9.93 -9.89
CA GLN A 119 6.49 9.20 -11.11
C GLN A 119 7.43 9.96 -12.03
N THR A 120 7.27 11.27 -12.15
CA THR A 120 8.00 12.11 -13.10
C THR A 120 8.62 13.35 -12.44
N GLY A 121 9.69 13.86 -13.05
CA GLY A 121 10.27 15.16 -12.73
C GLY A 121 11.38 15.16 -11.68
N GLY A 122 11.88 16.34 -11.41
CA GLY A 122 12.71 16.70 -10.26
C GLY A 122 14.21 16.48 -10.37
N LEU A 123 14.73 15.73 -11.33
CA LEU A 123 16.16 15.47 -11.44
C LEU A 123 16.82 16.35 -12.53
N LEU A 124 17.94 16.98 -12.21
CA LEU A 124 18.74 17.76 -13.14
C LEU A 124 19.84 16.86 -13.74
N ASN A 125 19.78 16.60 -15.03
CA ASN A 125 20.63 15.66 -15.74
C ASN A 125 22.12 16.04 -15.72
N GLU A 126 22.43 17.33 -15.58
CA GLU A 126 23.78 17.89 -15.61
C GLU A 126 24.53 17.70 -14.27
N LEU A 127 23.80 17.60 -13.19
CA LEU A 127 24.37 17.42 -11.85
C LEU A 127 24.84 15.98 -11.63
N THR A 128 25.82 15.81 -10.74
CA THR A 128 26.12 14.48 -10.23
C THR A 128 25.07 14.05 -9.19
N VAL A 129 24.98 12.75 -8.91
CA VAL A 129 24.12 12.22 -7.84
C VAL A 129 24.49 12.87 -6.51
N LYS A 130 25.80 13.03 -6.23
CA LYS A 130 26.31 13.73 -5.08
C LYS A 130 25.75 15.15 -4.98
N ASP A 131 25.97 15.96 -6.01
CA ASP A 131 25.55 17.36 -6.00
C ASP A 131 24.04 17.49 -5.85
N THR A 132 23.28 16.58 -6.47
CA THR A 132 21.81 16.55 -6.36
C THR A 132 21.37 16.28 -4.91
N VAL A 133 21.92 15.25 -4.26
CA VAL A 133 21.57 14.90 -2.87
C VAL A 133 21.98 16.01 -1.91
N GLU A 134 23.22 16.53 -2.03
CA GLU A 134 23.73 17.59 -1.16
C GLU A 134 22.95 18.91 -1.34
N MET A 135 22.63 19.29 -2.58
CA MET A 135 21.84 20.48 -2.90
C MET A 135 20.46 20.41 -2.26
N ILE A 136 19.77 19.30 -2.40
CA ILE A 136 18.42 19.14 -1.84
C ILE A 136 18.48 19.04 -0.31
N ALA A 137 19.46 18.31 0.26
CA ALA A 137 19.67 18.25 1.71
C ALA A 137 19.83 19.64 2.34
N ALA A 138 20.54 20.54 1.65
CA ALA A 138 20.73 21.92 2.12
C ALA A 138 19.42 22.75 2.18
N THR A 139 18.33 22.30 1.57
CA THR A 139 17.02 22.95 1.66
C THR A 139 16.24 22.56 2.92
N PHE A 140 16.62 21.46 3.58
CA PHE A 140 15.97 20.98 4.80
C PHE A 140 16.59 21.64 6.04
N PRO A 141 15.77 22.10 7.01
CA PRO A 141 16.29 22.61 8.29
C PRO A 141 16.99 21.48 9.09
N THR A 142 16.48 20.26 8.98
CA THR A 142 17.07 19.04 9.54
C THR A 142 16.89 17.91 8.54
N HIS A 143 17.88 17.05 8.42
CA HIS A 143 17.82 15.89 7.51
C HIS A 143 18.59 14.70 8.10
N LEU A 144 18.33 13.50 7.61
CA LEU A 144 19.10 12.30 7.92
C LEU A 144 20.56 12.49 7.53
N PRO A 145 21.52 11.84 8.22
CA PRO A 145 22.92 11.81 7.80
C PRO A 145 23.02 11.32 6.35
N LEU A 146 23.69 12.09 5.48
CA LEU A 146 23.77 11.75 4.05
C LEU A 146 24.35 10.37 3.78
N LYS A 147 25.28 9.90 4.64
CA LYS A 147 25.82 8.55 4.55
C LYS A 147 24.72 7.49 4.65
N ASP A 148 23.79 7.69 5.57
CA ASP A 148 22.70 6.72 5.80
C ASP A 148 21.69 6.75 4.66
N VAL A 149 21.37 7.94 4.15
CA VAL A 149 20.50 8.12 2.97
C VAL A 149 21.11 7.44 1.74
N ILE A 150 22.42 7.62 1.50
CA ILE A 150 23.14 7.03 0.38
C ILE A 150 23.12 5.51 0.47
N ALA A 151 23.37 4.95 1.66
CA ALA A 151 23.35 3.51 1.90
C ALA A 151 21.94 2.92 1.72
N GLN A 152 20.90 3.55 2.30
CA GLN A 152 19.52 3.10 2.20
C GLN A 152 18.99 3.10 0.76
N ALA A 153 19.46 4.05 -0.06
CA ALA A 153 19.06 4.16 -1.47
C ALA A 153 20.01 3.43 -2.44
N ASP A 154 21.04 2.72 -1.94
CA ASP A 154 22.07 2.00 -2.74
C ASP A 154 22.68 2.92 -3.81
N LEU A 155 23.12 4.13 -3.40
CA LEU A 155 23.67 5.14 -4.30
C LEU A 155 25.20 5.15 -4.39
N GLU A 156 25.93 4.43 -3.51
CA GLU A 156 27.40 4.42 -3.49
C GLU A 156 28.02 4.15 -4.88
N PRO A 157 27.54 3.17 -5.67
CA PRO A 157 28.15 2.84 -6.96
C PRO A 157 28.02 3.95 -8.00
N ILE A 158 27.02 4.82 -7.83
CA ILE A 158 26.69 5.87 -8.80
C ILE A 158 26.90 7.29 -8.27
N TYR A 159 27.37 7.43 -7.03
CA TYR A 159 27.39 8.70 -6.30
C TYR A 159 28.10 9.85 -7.04
N LYS A 160 29.17 9.53 -7.78
CA LYS A 160 29.93 10.50 -8.59
C LYS A 160 29.47 10.60 -10.04
N ARG A 161 28.46 9.81 -10.44
CA ARG A 161 27.96 9.79 -11.81
C ARG A 161 26.97 10.94 -12.03
N ARG A 162 26.91 11.48 -13.25
CA ARG A 162 25.87 12.45 -13.63
C ARG A 162 24.52 11.77 -13.71
N VAL A 163 23.46 12.44 -13.21
CA VAL A 163 22.10 11.94 -13.18
C VAL A 163 21.61 11.52 -14.57
N GLY A 164 21.92 12.32 -15.62
CA GLY A 164 21.55 12.00 -17.00
C GLY A 164 22.25 10.77 -17.60
N LYS A 165 23.26 10.20 -16.91
CA LYS A 165 23.93 8.94 -17.29
C LYS A 165 23.47 7.75 -16.43
N CYS A 166 22.52 7.96 -15.54
CA CYS A 166 21.93 6.92 -14.72
C CYS A 166 20.76 6.26 -15.46
N SER A 167 20.61 4.94 -15.29
CA SER A 167 19.44 4.21 -15.80
C SER A 167 18.15 4.68 -15.12
N GLY A 168 16.99 4.33 -15.67
CA GLY A 168 15.68 4.67 -15.06
C GLY A 168 15.56 4.19 -13.61
N GLY A 169 15.97 2.95 -13.34
CA GLY A 169 16.00 2.41 -11.98
C GLY A 169 16.99 3.11 -11.04
N GLU A 170 18.17 3.54 -11.55
CA GLU A 170 19.12 4.34 -10.79
C GLU A 170 18.56 5.73 -10.48
N GLN A 171 17.86 6.36 -11.43
CA GLN A 171 17.18 7.64 -11.19
C GLN A 171 16.06 7.50 -10.17
N GLN A 172 15.35 6.37 -10.16
CA GLN A 172 14.32 6.12 -9.17
C GLN A 172 14.90 5.98 -7.76
N ARG A 173 16.06 5.32 -7.62
CA ARG A 173 16.81 5.27 -6.34
C ARG A 173 17.27 6.65 -5.88
N ILE A 174 17.67 7.54 -6.81
CA ILE A 174 17.99 8.92 -6.47
C ILE A 174 16.73 9.64 -5.95
N ARG A 175 15.57 9.53 -6.61
CA ARG A 175 14.31 10.12 -6.14
C ARG A 175 13.92 9.60 -4.76
N PHE A 176 14.11 8.29 -4.54
CA PHE A 176 13.88 7.69 -3.22
C PHE A 176 14.79 8.29 -2.14
N ALA A 177 16.09 8.44 -2.42
CA ALA A 177 17.01 9.10 -1.51
C ALA A 177 16.52 10.52 -1.14
N LEU A 178 16.08 11.29 -2.13
CA LEU A 178 15.55 12.63 -1.89
C LEU A 178 14.27 12.62 -1.06
N ALA A 179 13.41 11.62 -1.23
CA ALA A 179 12.17 11.50 -0.48
C ALA A 179 12.40 11.18 1.01
N ILE A 180 13.45 10.42 1.35
CA ILE A 180 13.76 10.08 2.75
C ILE A 180 14.64 11.10 3.47
N LEU A 181 15.19 12.10 2.78
CA LEU A 181 16.11 13.07 3.36
C LEU A 181 15.59 13.74 4.64
N GLY A 182 14.33 14.18 4.61
CA GLY A 182 13.69 14.88 5.73
C GLY A 182 13.23 13.98 6.87
N ASP A 183 13.52 12.67 6.84
CA ASP A 183 13.06 11.68 7.81
C ASP A 183 11.52 11.70 8.04
N PRO A 184 10.71 11.59 6.99
CA PRO A 184 9.28 11.71 7.10
C PRO A 184 8.65 10.53 7.84
N ASP A 185 7.53 10.78 8.55
CA ASP A 185 6.71 9.71 9.16
C ASP A 185 5.89 8.96 8.11
N ILE A 186 5.58 9.62 6.98
CA ILE A 186 4.76 9.08 5.88
C ILE A 186 5.50 9.22 4.56
N LEU A 187 5.63 8.12 3.83
CA LEU A 187 6.14 8.09 2.45
C LEU A 187 5.02 7.75 1.47
N ILE A 188 4.85 8.60 0.47
CA ILE A 188 4.00 8.30 -0.69
C ILE A 188 4.88 7.99 -1.89
N LEU A 189 4.58 6.89 -2.58
CA LEU A 189 5.35 6.39 -3.71
C LEU A 189 4.42 6.20 -4.91
N ASP A 190 4.57 7.01 -5.95
CA ASP A 190 3.78 6.89 -7.17
C ASP A 190 4.59 6.13 -8.23
N GLU A 191 4.16 4.89 -8.55
CA GLU A 191 4.82 3.96 -9.48
C GLU A 191 6.33 3.79 -9.18
N PRO A 192 6.70 3.41 -7.93
CA PRO A 192 8.07 3.53 -7.45
C PRO A 192 9.09 2.63 -8.16
N THR A 193 8.64 1.53 -8.75
CA THR A 193 9.50 0.52 -9.39
C THR A 193 9.51 0.60 -10.91
N ALA A 194 8.84 1.61 -11.48
CA ALA A 194 8.79 1.82 -12.91
C ALA A 194 10.20 1.91 -13.53
N GLY A 195 10.47 1.09 -14.54
CA GLY A 195 11.77 1.05 -15.20
C GLY A 195 12.90 0.35 -14.43
N MET A 196 12.62 -0.32 -13.31
CA MET A 196 13.56 -1.17 -12.61
C MET A 196 13.58 -2.59 -13.17
N ASP A 197 14.76 -3.21 -13.21
CA ASP A 197 14.88 -4.65 -13.40
C ASP A 197 14.42 -5.41 -12.14
N ALA A 198 14.20 -6.73 -12.26
CA ALA A 198 13.68 -7.56 -11.17
C ALA A 198 14.57 -7.50 -9.91
N GLY A 199 15.90 -7.46 -10.07
CA GLY A 199 16.83 -7.40 -8.94
C GLY A 199 16.79 -6.04 -8.23
N ALA A 200 16.72 -4.94 -8.99
CA ALA A 200 16.60 -3.59 -8.43
C ALA A 200 15.25 -3.41 -7.72
N ARG A 201 14.16 -3.92 -8.30
CA ARG A 201 12.81 -3.91 -7.71
C ARG A 201 12.78 -4.63 -6.37
N ARG A 202 13.36 -5.83 -6.30
CA ARG A 202 13.44 -6.59 -5.04
C ARG A 202 14.17 -5.83 -3.95
N ARG A 203 15.37 -5.29 -4.23
CA ARG A 203 16.14 -4.49 -3.24
C ARG A 203 15.39 -3.25 -2.79
N PHE A 204 14.68 -2.59 -3.72
CA PHE A 204 13.84 -1.44 -3.38
C PHE A 204 12.76 -1.82 -2.36
N TRP A 205 12.03 -2.91 -2.59
CA TRP A 205 10.99 -3.36 -1.67
C TRP A 205 11.54 -3.86 -0.33
N GLU A 206 12.70 -4.52 -0.31
CA GLU A 206 13.41 -4.86 0.93
C GLU A 206 13.73 -3.59 1.75
N SER A 207 14.15 -2.51 1.09
CA SER A 207 14.37 -1.21 1.74
C SER A 207 13.06 -0.62 2.27
N MET A 208 11.96 -0.70 1.53
CA MET A 208 10.64 -0.21 1.98
C MET A 208 10.11 -0.98 3.20
N GLN A 209 10.25 -2.28 3.21
CA GLN A 209 9.89 -3.09 4.38
C GLN A 209 10.71 -2.70 5.62
N HIS A 210 12.00 -2.40 5.45
CA HIS A 210 12.83 -1.89 6.54
C HIS A 210 12.33 -0.53 7.05
N GLN A 211 11.93 0.39 6.18
CA GLN A 211 11.33 1.66 6.56
C GLN A 211 10.04 1.47 7.39
N ALA A 212 9.18 0.55 6.97
CA ALA A 212 7.94 0.25 7.68
C ALA A 212 8.20 -0.38 9.07
N GLN A 213 9.19 -1.28 9.17
CA GLN A 213 9.61 -1.85 10.46
C GLN A 213 10.13 -0.80 11.46
N GLN A 214 10.62 0.34 10.97
CA GLN A 214 10.98 1.50 11.78
C GLN A 214 9.77 2.36 12.18
N GLY A 215 8.55 1.95 11.84
CA GLY A 215 7.31 2.64 12.18
C GLY A 215 6.83 3.66 11.13
N ARG A 216 7.48 3.74 9.97
CA ARG A 216 7.11 4.64 8.89
C ARG A 216 5.89 4.11 8.15
N THR A 217 4.91 4.98 7.89
CA THR A 217 3.72 4.67 7.08
C THR A 217 4.08 4.78 5.60
N ILE A 218 3.70 3.80 4.79
CA ILE A 218 4.01 3.77 3.36
C ILE A 218 2.73 3.62 2.56
N ILE A 219 2.48 4.51 1.62
CA ILE A 219 1.43 4.38 0.61
C ILE A 219 2.10 4.33 -0.75
N PHE A 220 1.85 3.29 -1.51
CA PHE A 220 2.34 3.23 -2.88
C PHE A 220 1.20 3.01 -3.87
N ALA A 221 1.21 3.82 -4.93
CA ALA A 221 0.33 3.62 -6.07
C ALA A 221 1.03 2.76 -7.10
N THR A 222 0.37 1.74 -7.57
CA THR A 222 0.87 0.87 -8.63
C THR A 222 -0.28 0.32 -9.47
N HIS A 223 0.05 -0.12 -10.67
CA HIS A 223 -0.83 -0.93 -11.51
C HIS A 223 -0.35 -2.39 -11.56
N TYR A 224 0.76 -2.72 -10.91
CA TYR A 224 1.28 -4.08 -10.79
C TYR A 224 0.65 -4.79 -9.58
N LEU A 225 -0.29 -5.68 -9.86
CA LEU A 225 -1.00 -6.47 -8.84
C LEU A 225 -0.06 -7.31 -7.99
N GLU A 226 0.98 -7.87 -8.60
CA GLU A 226 2.00 -8.67 -7.90
C GLU A 226 2.72 -7.86 -6.79
N GLU A 227 2.96 -6.57 -7.01
CA GLU A 227 3.58 -5.72 -5.98
C GLU A 227 2.63 -5.47 -4.81
N ALA A 228 1.37 -5.20 -5.10
CA ALA A 228 0.35 -5.03 -4.07
C ALA A 228 0.18 -6.30 -3.25
N ASP A 229 0.11 -7.45 -3.91
CA ASP A 229 -0.03 -8.76 -3.26
C ASP A 229 1.16 -9.12 -2.37
N GLN A 230 2.37 -8.84 -2.82
CA GLN A 230 3.59 -9.25 -2.15
C GLN A 230 4.02 -8.30 -1.01
N PHE A 231 3.76 -7.01 -1.14
CA PHE A 231 4.36 -6.01 -0.26
C PHE A 231 3.36 -5.21 0.57
N ALA A 232 2.08 -5.12 0.16
CA ALA A 232 1.08 -4.40 0.91
C ALA A 232 0.50 -5.25 2.05
N GLN A 233 0.26 -4.61 3.20
CA GLN A 233 -0.55 -5.18 4.28
C GLN A 233 -2.04 -4.97 4.02
N ARG A 234 -2.38 -3.90 3.28
CA ARG A 234 -3.74 -3.51 2.92
C ARG A 234 -3.75 -2.94 1.50
N ILE A 235 -4.75 -3.31 0.75
CA ILE A 235 -4.94 -2.89 -0.65
C ILE A 235 -6.22 -2.07 -0.72
N VAL A 236 -6.11 -0.86 -1.23
CA VAL A 236 -7.23 0.03 -1.52
C VAL A 236 -7.39 0.09 -3.02
N LEU A 237 -8.47 -0.49 -3.52
CA LEU A 237 -8.77 -0.54 -4.95
C LEU A 237 -9.62 0.64 -5.37
N MET A 238 -9.11 1.43 -6.31
CA MET A 238 -9.84 2.56 -6.90
C MET A 238 -10.30 2.25 -8.33
N ASN A 239 -11.54 2.64 -8.64
CA ASN A 239 -12.09 2.62 -9.99
C ASN A 239 -12.95 3.87 -10.23
N LYS A 240 -12.74 4.57 -11.35
CA LYS A 240 -13.53 5.75 -11.78
C LYS A 240 -13.74 6.81 -10.68
N GLY A 241 -12.73 7.00 -9.83
CA GLY A 241 -12.72 7.99 -8.76
C GLY A 241 -13.31 7.54 -7.44
N GLU A 242 -13.68 6.28 -7.29
CA GLU A 242 -14.29 5.68 -6.09
C GLU A 242 -13.39 4.58 -5.53
N ILE A 243 -13.42 4.36 -4.20
CA ILE A 243 -12.86 3.16 -3.59
C ILE A 243 -13.90 2.06 -3.74
N VAL A 244 -13.54 1.00 -4.48
CA VAL A 244 -14.45 -0.14 -4.75
C VAL A 244 -14.15 -1.35 -3.87
N ALA A 245 -12.96 -1.42 -3.28
CA ALA A 245 -12.59 -2.43 -2.29
C ALA A 245 -11.46 -1.92 -1.40
N ASP A 246 -11.42 -2.40 -0.15
CA ASP A 246 -10.44 -2.02 0.87
C ASP A 246 -10.27 -3.19 1.85
N GLY A 247 -9.09 -3.77 1.93
CA GLY A 247 -8.81 -4.93 2.78
C GLY A 247 -7.45 -5.55 2.49
N THR A 248 -7.15 -6.66 3.14
CA THR A 248 -5.97 -7.47 2.86
C THR A 248 -6.08 -8.17 1.50
N ALA A 249 -4.95 -8.60 0.93
CA ALA A 249 -4.95 -9.37 -0.31
C ALA A 249 -5.81 -10.65 -0.20
N GLU A 250 -5.83 -11.29 0.97
CA GLU A 250 -6.64 -12.46 1.24
C GLU A 250 -8.14 -12.14 1.28
N GLU A 251 -8.53 -11.07 1.98
CA GLU A 251 -9.93 -10.60 2.02
C GLU A 251 -10.43 -10.26 0.62
N LEU A 252 -9.60 -9.57 -0.19
CA LEU A 252 -9.98 -9.21 -1.55
C LEU A 252 -10.14 -10.43 -2.46
N ARG A 253 -9.27 -11.45 -2.36
CA ARG A 253 -9.45 -12.71 -3.09
C ARG A 253 -10.73 -13.43 -2.68
N ASN A 254 -11.07 -13.40 -1.39
CA ASN A 254 -12.26 -14.04 -0.84
C ASN A 254 -13.56 -13.29 -1.14
N MET A 255 -13.51 -12.02 -1.62
CA MET A 255 -14.71 -11.31 -2.11
C MET A 255 -15.36 -12.01 -3.30
N ASN A 256 -14.56 -12.71 -4.12
CA ASN A 256 -15.05 -13.65 -5.11
C ASN A 256 -14.94 -15.07 -4.53
N ALA A 257 -15.97 -15.51 -3.81
CA ALA A 257 -16.01 -16.78 -3.10
C ALA A 257 -15.93 -18.04 -4.01
N SER A 258 -15.51 -17.91 -5.25
CA SER A 258 -15.39 -19.02 -6.19
C SER A 258 -13.93 -19.43 -6.39
N CYS A 259 -13.71 -20.76 -6.48
CA CYS A 259 -12.44 -21.36 -6.84
C CYS A 259 -12.53 -21.98 -8.23
N VAL A 260 -11.42 -22.08 -8.92
CA VAL A 260 -11.31 -22.83 -10.17
C VAL A 260 -10.68 -24.19 -9.87
N VAL A 261 -11.46 -25.24 -10.03
CA VAL A 261 -10.99 -26.63 -9.96
C VAL A 261 -10.69 -27.09 -11.38
N SER A 262 -9.44 -27.44 -11.65
CA SER A 262 -9.02 -27.91 -12.96
C SER A 262 -8.59 -29.36 -12.89
N ALA A 263 -9.07 -30.20 -13.80
CA ALA A 263 -8.69 -31.60 -13.89
C ALA A 263 -8.59 -32.07 -15.34
N GLU A 264 -7.76 -33.08 -15.57
CA GLU A 264 -7.63 -33.77 -16.85
C GLU A 264 -8.52 -35.00 -16.88
N PHE A 265 -9.19 -35.24 -18.00
CA PHE A 265 -10.06 -36.37 -18.23
C PHE A 265 -9.56 -37.18 -19.42
N PRO A 266 -8.92 -38.34 -19.20
CA PRO A 266 -8.35 -39.16 -20.27
C PRO A 266 -9.38 -39.72 -21.26
N ASN A 267 -10.62 -39.97 -20.77
CA ASN A 267 -11.64 -40.68 -21.56
C ASN A 267 -12.81 -39.77 -21.92
N LYS A 268 -13.53 -39.23 -20.93
CA LYS A 268 -14.75 -38.44 -21.14
C LYS A 268 -14.96 -37.41 -20.03
N PHE A 269 -15.36 -36.22 -20.39
CA PHE A 269 -15.77 -35.22 -19.40
C PHE A 269 -17.02 -35.69 -18.63
N PRO A 270 -17.11 -35.36 -17.31
CA PRO A 270 -18.31 -35.60 -16.53
C PRO A 270 -19.49 -34.83 -17.07
N LYS A 271 -20.71 -35.31 -16.81
CA LYS A 271 -21.90 -34.53 -17.15
C LYS A 271 -22.00 -33.34 -16.23
N LEU A 272 -22.08 -32.13 -16.81
CA LEU A 272 -22.12 -30.86 -16.06
C LEU A 272 -23.28 -30.78 -15.05
N THR A 273 -24.40 -31.48 -15.33
CA THR A 273 -25.58 -31.55 -14.46
C THR A 273 -25.37 -32.36 -13.18
N GLU A 274 -24.29 -33.13 -13.08
CA GLU A 274 -23.95 -33.97 -11.93
C GLU A 274 -22.91 -33.33 -11.02
N LEU A 275 -22.38 -32.13 -11.41
CA LEU A 275 -21.34 -31.42 -10.66
C LEU A 275 -21.96 -30.54 -9.54
N PRO A 276 -21.41 -30.60 -8.31
CA PRO A 276 -21.89 -29.78 -7.21
C PRO A 276 -21.53 -28.29 -7.45
N GLU A 277 -22.46 -27.41 -7.16
CA GLU A 277 -22.31 -25.92 -7.12
C GLU A 277 -21.55 -25.30 -8.30
N LEU A 278 -21.93 -25.69 -9.50
CA LEU A 278 -21.32 -25.24 -10.75
C LEU A 278 -21.72 -23.80 -11.07
N LYS A 279 -20.74 -22.89 -11.22
CA LYS A 279 -20.96 -21.53 -11.77
C LYS A 279 -20.68 -21.46 -13.27
N SER A 280 -19.50 -21.90 -13.67
CA SER A 280 -19.09 -21.90 -15.08
C SER A 280 -18.11 -23.05 -15.37
N THR A 281 -17.99 -23.40 -16.64
CA THR A 281 -17.00 -24.38 -17.10
C THR A 281 -16.35 -23.91 -18.38
N GLU A 282 -15.04 -24.13 -18.45
CA GLU A 282 -14.24 -23.91 -19.65
C GLU A 282 -13.44 -25.17 -19.94
N THR A 283 -13.32 -25.52 -21.23
CA THR A 283 -12.55 -26.70 -21.67
C THR A 283 -11.38 -26.24 -22.50
N THR A 284 -10.19 -26.67 -22.13
CA THR A 284 -8.97 -26.46 -22.89
C THR A 284 -8.31 -27.82 -23.14
N ASP A 285 -8.32 -28.27 -24.38
CA ASP A 285 -7.86 -29.62 -24.80
C ASP A 285 -8.54 -30.76 -24.00
N SER A 286 -7.77 -31.46 -23.17
CA SER A 286 -8.24 -32.55 -22.30
C SER A 286 -8.50 -32.09 -20.86
N ARG A 287 -8.38 -30.80 -20.56
CA ARG A 287 -8.53 -30.23 -19.22
C ARG A 287 -9.83 -29.47 -19.10
N LEU A 288 -10.56 -29.74 -18.04
CA LEU A 288 -11.78 -29.02 -17.69
C LEU A 288 -11.50 -28.10 -16.51
N HIS A 289 -11.84 -26.83 -16.67
CA HIS A 289 -11.77 -25.80 -15.64
C HIS A 289 -13.20 -25.53 -15.15
N ILE A 290 -13.44 -25.72 -13.86
CA ILE A 290 -14.75 -25.62 -13.25
C ILE A 290 -14.69 -24.56 -12.18
N THR A 291 -15.49 -23.50 -12.31
CA THR A 291 -15.65 -22.46 -11.29
C THR A 291 -16.76 -22.86 -10.34
N THR A 292 -16.44 -22.96 -9.04
CA THR A 292 -17.35 -23.40 -7.97
C THR A 292 -17.15 -22.57 -6.70
N GLU A 293 -18.17 -22.50 -5.84
CA GLU A 293 -18.06 -21.96 -4.49
C GLU A 293 -17.58 -22.99 -3.47
N ASP A 294 -17.86 -24.30 -3.71
CA ASP A 294 -17.40 -25.41 -2.87
C ASP A 294 -16.38 -26.27 -3.63
N SER A 295 -15.10 -25.84 -3.58
CA SER A 295 -14.01 -26.55 -4.21
C SER A 295 -13.74 -27.92 -3.57
N ASP A 296 -14.02 -28.08 -2.27
CA ASP A 296 -13.76 -29.34 -1.55
C ASP A 296 -14.78 -30.41 -1.91
N ALA A 297 -16.07 -30.07 -2.00
CA ALA A 297 -17.10 -30.97 -2.45
C ALA A 297 -16.89 -31.39 -3.91
N LEU A 298 -16.54 -30.42 -4.77
CA LEU A 298 -16.26 -30.70 -6.18
C LEU A 298 -15.02 -31.58 -6.35
N ALA A 299 -13.93 -31.27 -5.65
CA ALA A 299 -12.71 -32.08 -5.73
C ALA A 299 -12.95 -33.52 -5.26
N ARG A 300 -13.70 -33.70 -4.18
CA ARG A 300 -14.08 -35.04 -3.68
C ARG A 300 -14.88 -35.78 -4.72
N TYR A 301 -15.91 -35.15 -5.30
CA TYR A 301 -16.71 -35.76 -6.37
C TYR A 301 -15.85 -36.15 -7.58
N LEU A 302 -14.99 -35.29 -8.08
CA LEU A 302 -14.13 -35.55 -9.23
C LEU A 302 -13.18 -36.71 -9.00
N LEU A 303 -12.61 -36.83 -7.79
CA LEU A 303 -11.67 -37.91 -7.44
C LEU A 303 -12.32 -39.24 -7.13
N THR A 304 -13.59 -39.27 -6.68
CA THR A 304 -14.28 -40.51 -6.31
C THR A 304 -15.21 -41.04 -7.40
N GLU A 305 -15.87 -40.15 -8.15
CA GLU A 305 -16.93 -40.51 -9.08
C GLU A 305 -16.53 -40.39 -10.56
N THR A 306 -15.28 -39.95 -10.84
CA THR A 306 -14.79 -39.76 -12.21
C THR A 306 -13.38 -40.30 -12.38
N ASP A 307 -12.86 -40.32 -13.62
CA ASP A 307 -11.47 -40.66 -13.94
C ASP A 307 -10.54 -39.43 -13.98
N ALA A 308 -10.91 -38.35 -13.28
CA ALA A 308 -10.14 -37.12 -13.17
C ALA A 308 -8.71 -37.35 -12.68
N ARG A 309 -7.75 -36.69 -13.33
CA ARG A 309 -6.33 -36.73 -12.97
C ARG A 309 -5.75 -35.30 -12.93
N ASN A 310 -4.58 -35.19 -12.30
CA ASN A 310 -3.86 -33.90 -12.22
C ASN A 310 -4.76 -32.77 -11.74
N LEU A 311 -5.58 -33.04 -10.71
CA LEU A 311 -6.50 -32.06 -10.13
C LEU A 311 -5.70 -30.95 -9.46
N THR A 312 -6.06 -29.71 -9.79
CA THR A 312 -5.53 -28.51 -9.16
C THR A 312 -6.70 -27.62 -8.73
N ILE A 313 -6.60 -27.05 -7.52
CA ILE A 313 -7.54 -26.06 -7.01
C ILE A 313 -6.78 -24.75 -6.95
N THR A 314 -7.28 -23.74 -7.65
CA THR A 314 -6.74 -22.40 -7.62
C THR A 314 -7.84 -21.45 -7.14
N SER A 315 -7.56 -20.69 -6.08
CA SER A 315 -8.38 -19.53 -5.74
C SER A 315 -8.25 -18.49 -6.85
N HIS A 316 -9.27 -17.66 -7.03
CA HIS A 316 -9.14 -16.51 -7.92
C HIS A 316 -7.90 -15.69 -7.56
N SER A 317 -7.20 -15.27 -8.59
CA SER A 317 -6.08 -14.35 -8.42
C SER A 317 -6.62 -12.97 -7.99
N LEU A 318 -5.77 -12.16 -7.39
CA LEU A 318 -6.12 -10.76 -7.13
C LEU A 318 -6.49 -10.04 -8.45
N GLU A 319 -5.94 -10.50 -9.59
CA GLU A 319 -6.24 -10.00 -10.93
C GLU A 319 -7.67 -10.30 -11.36
N ASP A 320 -8.16 -11.52 -11.13
CA ASP A 320 -9.55 -11.89 -11.45
C ASP A 320 -10.54 -11.06 -10.61
N THR A 321 -10.25 -10.88 -9.33
CA THR A 321 -11.05 -10.02 -8.44
C THR A 321 -11.02 -8.57 -8.91
N PHE A 322 -9.84 -8.06 -9.28
CA PHE A 322 -9.68 -6.72 -9.82
C PHE A 322 -10.50 -6.52 -11.11
N LEU A 323 -10.44 -7.47 -12.03
CA LEU A 323 -11.20 -7.42 -13.29
C LEU A 323 -12.71 -7.46 -13.03
N ALA A 324 -13.18 -8.34 -12.15
CA ALA A 324 -14.61 -8.42 -11.78
C ALA A 324 -15.12 -7.11 -11.18
N LEU A 325 -14.39 -6.51 -10.23
CA LEU A 325 -14.79 -5.25 -9.58
C LEU A 325 -14.69 -4.03 -10.52
N THR A 326 -13.81 -4.07 -11.52
CA THR A 326 -13.67 -2.97 -12.47
C THR A 326 -14.67 -3.06 -13.65
N GLN A 327 -15.10 -4.28 -14.04
CA GLN A 327 -16.04 -4.51 -15.14
C GLN A 327 -17.52 -4.39 -14.70
N SER A 328 -17.87 -4.83 -13.50
CA SER A 328 -19.26 -4.73 -12.99
C SER A 328 -19.80 -3.29 -12.92
N ASN A 329 -18.92 -2.30 -12.88
CA ASN A 329 -19.27 -0.88 -12.97
C ASN A 329 -19.36 -0.33 -14.41
N GLN A 330 -19.38 -1.17 -15.46
CA GLN A 330 -19.61 -0.74 -16.84
C GLN A 330 -21.06 -0.92 -17.28
N GLU A 331 -21.84 -1.73 -16.55
CA GLU A 331 -23.23 -2.07 -16.90
C GLU A 331 -24.29 -1.33 -16.06
N ALA A 332 -23.88 -0.47 -15.14
CA ALA A 332 -24.77 0.39 -14.34
C ALA A 332 -24.63 1.90 -14.78
#